data_11da5de9dc5dcccf42ad3e51112c2ddf
#
_entry.id   11da5de9dc5dcccf42ad3e51112c2ddf
#
_cell.length_a   1.000
_cell.length_b   1.000
_cell.length_c   1.000
_cell.angle_alpha   90.00
_cell.angle_beta   90.00
_cell.angle_gamma   90.00
#
_symmetry.space_group_name_H-M   'P 1'
#
loop_
_entity.id
_entity.type
_entity.pdbx_description
1 polymer ?
#
loop_
_entity_poly.entity_id
_entity_poly.type
_entity_poly.pdbx_seq_one_letter_code
_entity_poly.pdbx_strand_id
1 'polypeptide(L)'
;AAITGSAIAATAAIGGIMIPLMKERGYEYTFSAPLLACGGSIGPIIPPSIPLLVYGVLASVSVADLYVGGVIPGILMGIGLMIYSYFVGKKRGYMGRETRASFREVVKSAVNALLALFMPVIILGGIMSGKFSPTEAAAVATAYALAIGLFVYHELDLKGIWEAFVNAAKSTGQIPVSYTHLTLPT
;
A
#
# COMPACT_ATOMS: atom_id res chain seq x y z
N ALA A 1 -2.84 -0.29 0.08
CA ALA A 1 -1.84 -0.79 1.05
C ALA A 1 -0.61 -1.36 0.32
N ALA A 2 -0.79 -2.30 -0.62
CA ALA A 2 0.32 -2.94 -1.34
C ALA A 2 1.23 -1.99 -2.16
N ILE A 3 0.78 -0.80 -2.50
CA ILE A 3 1.58 0.15 -3.29
C ILE A 3 2.61 0.89 -2.41
N THR A 4 2.25 1.19 -1.17
CA THR A 4 3.08 2.01 -0.27
C THR A 4 4.07 1.20 0.56
N GLY A 5 3.86 -0.11 0.69
CA GLY A 5 4.65 -0.99 1.57
C GLY A 5 4.65 -0.59 3.06
N SER A 6 3.84 0.40 3.44
CA SER A 6 3.74 0.96 4.79
C SER A 6 2.30 0.87 5.30
N ALA A 7 2.10 0.21 6.45
CA ALA A 7 0.79 0.11 7.10
C ALA A 7 0.24 1.48 7.49
N ILE A 8 1.09 2.34 8.07
CA ILE A 8 0.70 3.67 8.56
C ILE A 8 0.27 4.56 7.40
N ALA A 9 1.10 4.65 6.35
CA ALA A 9 0.79 5.47 5.18
C ALA A 9 -0.47 4.97 4.45
N ALA A 10 -0.61 3.66 4.28
CA ALA A 10 -1.79 3.05 3.66
C ALA A 10 -3.06 3.32 4.47
N THR A 11 -3.01 3.12 5.79
CA THR A 11 -4.16 3.35 6.67
C THR A 11 -4.56 4.82 6.69
N ALA A 12 -3.59 5.73 6.76
CA ALA A 12 -3.86 7.17 6.76
C ALA A 12 -4.50 7.62 5.44
N ALA A 13 -3.92 7.22 4.29
CA ALA A 13 -4.42 7.61 2.98
C ALA A 13 -5.82 7.04 2.70
N ILE A 14 -6.00 5.73 2.88
CA ILE A 14 -7.28 5.07 2.62
C ILE A 14 -8.31 5.46 3.66
N GLY A 15 -7.90 5.54 4.94
CA GLY A 15 -8.78 5.93 6.05
C GLY A 15 -9.31 7.34 5.90
N GLY A 16 -8.47 8.29 5.49
CA GLY A 16 -8.86 9.67 5.25
C GLY A 16 -9.97 9.82 4.20
N ILE A 17 -9.96 8.96 3.18
CA ILE A 17 -10.98 8.96 2.12
C ILE A 17 -12.20 8.10 2.51
N MET A 18 -11.96 6.90 3.01
CA MET A 18 -13.02 5.90 3.18
C MET A 18 -13.87 6.13 4.44
N ILE A 19 -13.29 6.62 5.54
CA ILE A 19 -14.04 6.83 6.79
C ILE A 19 -15.20 7.82 6.58
N PRO A 20 -15.00 9.01 5.99
CA PRO A 20 -16.11 9.92 5.69
C PRO A 20 -17.18 9.28 4.82
N LEU A 21 -16.78 8.62 3.73
CA LEU A 21 -17.70 7.95 2.81
C LEU A 21 -18.49 6.81 3.47
N MET A 22 -17.85 6.04 4.33
CA MET A 22 -18.52 4.98 5.08
C MET A 22 -19.52 5.58 6.09
N LYS A 23 -19.14 6.66 6.78
CA LYS A 23 -20.03 7.37 7.71
C LYS A 23 -21.29 7.92 7.00
N GLU A 24 -21.14 8.54 5.84
CA GLU A 24 -22.27 9.02 5.02
C GLU A 24 -23.24 7.90 4.63
N ARG A 25 -22.75 6.66 4.52
CA ARG A 25 -23.55 5.47 4.23
C ARG A 25 -24.03 4.71 5.45
N GLY A 26 -23.96 5.31 6.63
CA GLY A 26 -24.47 4.73 7.87
C GLY A 26 -23.59 3.65 8.50
N TYR A 27 -22.32 3.51 8.06
CA TYR A 27 -21.40 2.62 8.73
C TYR A 27 -20.95 3.21 10.07
N GLU A 28 -20.94 2.39 11.11
CA GLU A 28 -20.42 2.80 12.41
C GLU A 28 -18.90 2.98 12.38
N TYR A 29 -18.43 4.03 13.04
CA TYR A 29 -16.99 4.29 13.18
C TYR A 29 -16.23 3.13 13.86
N THR A 30 -16.89 2.49 14.85
CA THR A 30 -16.38 1.32 15.57
C THR A 30 -16.13 0.10 14.68
N PHE A 31 -16.76 0.05 13.51
CA PHE A 31 -16.50 -0.96 12.49
C PHE A 31 -15.52 -0.47 11.43
N SER A 32 -15.71 0.76 10.94
CA SER A 32 -14.95 1.29 9.82
C SER A 32 -13.47 1.51 10.14
N ALA A 33 -13.16 2.10 11.29
CA ALA A 33 -11.78 2.41 11.65
C ALA A 33 -10.92 1.16 11.87
N PRO A 34 -11.34 0.15 12.67
CA PRO A 34 -10.58 -1.10 12.80
C PRO A 34 -10.45 -1.87 11.50
N LEU A 35 -11.49 -1.90 10.67
CA LEU A 35 -11.44 -2.59 9.38
C LEU A 35 -10.36 -1.99 8.46
N LEU A 36 -10.30 -0.66 8.39
CA LEU A 36 -9.31 0.03 7.57
C LEU A 36 -7.90 -0.09 8.14
N ALA A 37 -7.76 -0.10 9.45
CA ALA A 37 -6.48 -0.36 10.12
C ALA A 37 -5.96 -1.78 9.81
N CYS A 38 -6.82 -2.79 9.93
CA CYS A 38 -6.50 -4.17 9.53
C CYS A 38 -6.19 -4.27 8.03
N GLY A 39 -6.93 -3.57 7.18
CA GLY A 39 -6.64 -3.49 5.74
C GLY A 39 -5.28 -2.85 5.44
N GLY A 40 -4.91 -1.82 6.21
CA GLY A 40 -3.60 -1.17 6.11
C GLY A 40 -2.45 -2.08 6.51
N SER A 41 -2.63 -2.96 7.51
CA SER A 41 -1.60 -3.89 7.97
C SER A 41 -1.23 -4.98 6.95
N ILE A 42 -2.01 -5.17 5.89
CA ILE A 42 -1.67 -6.04 4.78
C ILE A 42 -0.54 -5.43 3.92
N GLY A 43 -0.39 -4.09 3.92
CA GLY A 43 0.64 -3.40 3.14
C GLY A 43 2.07 -3.89 3.35
N PRO A 44 2.53 -4.06 4.59
CA PRO A 44 3.84 -4.61 4.89
C PRO A 44 4.05 -6.08 4.52
N ILE A 45 3.00 -6.79 4.17
CA ILE A 45 3.04 -8.24 3.87
C ILE A 45 3.04 -8.47 2.36
N ILE A 46 2.19 -7.76 1.63
CA ILE A 46 2.13 -7.86 0.16
C ILE A 46 3.24 -6.99 -0.46
N PRO A 47 4.09 -7.57 -1.34
CA PRO A 47 5.13 -6.79 -2.02
C PRO A 47 4.58 -5.66 -2.91
N PRO A 48 5.35 -4.58 -3.09
CA PRO A 48 6.63 -4.28 -2.45
C PRO A 48 6.49 -3.89 -0.99
N SER A 49 7.33 -4.42 -0.11
CA SER A 49 7.25 -4.29 1.34
C SER A 49 8.55 -3.77 1.93
N ILE A 50 8.49 -2.67 2.65
CA ILE A 50 9.67 -2.09 3.33
C ILE A 50 10.20 -3.04 4.42
N PRO A 51 9.37 -3.61 5.33
CA PRO A 51 9.85 -4.54 6.33
C PRO A 51 10.52 -5.79 5.76
N LEU A 52 9.95 -6.38 4.71
CA LEU A 52 10.55 -7.55 4.07
C LEU A 52 11.89 -7.22 3.39
N LEU A 53 12.00 -6.02 2.80
CA LEU A 53 13.24 -5.54 2.21
C LEU A 53 14.32 -5.37 3.29
N VAL A 54 14.00 -4.67 4.38
CA VAL A 54 14.95 -4.43 5.48
C VAL A 54 15.37 -5.76 6.11
N TYR A 55 14.43 -6.67 6.35
CA TYR A 55 14.73 -8.00 6.86
C TYR A 55 15.68 -8.77 5.91
N GLY A 56 15.39 -8.75 4.61
CA GLY A 56 16.21 -9.41 3.60
C GLY A 56 17.66 -8.93 3.61
N VAL A 57 17.85 -7.62 3.73
CA VAL A 57 19.20 -7.01 3.82
C VAL A 57 19.90 -7.40 5.12
N LEU A 58 19.22 -7.29 6.26
CA LEU A 58 19.81 -7.57 7.58
C LEU A 58 20.13 -9.06 7.77
N ALA A 59 19.25 -9.93 7.30
CA ALA A 59 19.41 -11.38 7.41
C ALA A 59 20.24 -11.97 6.26
N SER A 60 20.69 -11.15 5.28
CA SER A 60 21.42 -11.58 4.09
C SER A 60 20.70 -12.68 3.31
N VAL A 61 19.37 -12.59 3.21
CA VAL A 61 18.51 -13.50 2.44
C VAL A 61 17.93 -12.80 1.21
N SER A 62 17.50 -13.58 0.23
CA SER A 62 16.95 -13.06 -1.02
C SER A 62 15.67 -12.25 -0.78
N VAL A 63 15.66 -10.97 -1.12
CA VAL A 63 14.48 -10.11 -1.07
C VAL A 63 13.42 -10.58 -2.06
N ALA A 64 13.82 -11.12 -3.21
CA ALA A 64 12.87 -11.66 -4.19
C ALA A 64 12.08 -12.84 -3.63
N ASP A 65 12.77 -13.78 -2.94
CA ASP A 65 12.13 -14.94 -2.33
C ASP A 65 11.18 -14.53 -1.19
N LEU A 66 11.59 -13.56 -0.37
CA LEU A 66 10.74 -12.99 0.67
C LEU A 66 9.48 -12.34 0.08
N TYR A 67 9.61 -11.66 -1.04
CA TYR A 67 8.48 -11.06 -1.73
C TYR A 67 7.52 -12.12 -2.26
N VAL A 68 8.02 -13.16 -2.92
CA VAL A 68 7.20 -14.29 -3.37
C VAL A 68 6.49 -14.95 -2.18
N GLY A 69 7.21 -15.18 -1.08
CA GLY A 69 6.65 -15.77 0.15
C GLY A 69 5.56 -14.92 0.80
N GLY A 70 5.60 -13.59 0.67
CA GLY A 70 4.61 -12.67 1.24
C GLY A 70 3.27 -12.61 0.48
N VAL A 71 3.25 -13.01 -0.79
CA VAL A 71 2.04 -12.91 -1.63
C VAL A 71 0.88 -13.75 -1.09
N ILE A 72 1.13 -15.03 -0.82
CA ILE A 72 0.08 -15.97 -0.38
C ILE A 72 -0.52 -15.56 0.98
N PRO A 73 0.27 -15.31 2.03
CA PRO A 73 -0.26 -14.84 3.31
C PRO A 73 -1.04 -13.53 3.17
N GLY A 74 -0.54 -12.59 2.38
CA GLY A 74 -1.20 -11.31 2.16
C GLY A 74 -2.57 -11.46 1.47
N ILE A 75 -2.67 -12.33 0.46
CA ILE A 75 -3.94 -12.65 -0.20
C ILE A 75 -4.92 -13.31 0.77
N LEU A 76 -4.46 -14.28 1.56
CA LEU A 76 -5.30 -14.95 2.56
C LEU A 76 -5.85 -13.99 3.59
N MET A 77 -5.04 -13.05 4.09
CA MET A 77 -5.49 -12.00 5.00
C MET A 77 -6.53 -11.08 4.33
N GLY A 78 -6.30 -10.69 3.07
CA GLY A 78 -7.25 -9.89 2.30
C GLY A 78 -8.60 -10.60 2.13
N ILE A 79 -8.58 -11.87 1.76
CA ILE A 79 -9.79 -12.70 1.65
C ILE A 79 -10.50 -12.81 3.01
N GLY A 80 -9.75 -13.06 4.10
CA GLY A 80 -10.32 -13.11 5.45
C GLY A 80 -11.04 -11.82 5.83
N LEU A 81 -10.42 -10.66 5.57
CA LEU A 81 -11.06 -9.36 5.81
C LEU A 81 -12.29 -9.12 4.93
N MET A 82 -12.27 -9.55 3.68
CA MET A 82 -13.44 -9.45 2.79
C MET A 82 -14.60 -10.30 3.30
N ILE A 83 -14.33 -11.54 3.71
CA ILE A 83 -15.32 -12.46 4.30
C ILE A 83 -15.91 -11.86 5.57
N TYR A 84 -15.05 -11.39 6.48
CA TYR A 84 -15.48 -10.74 7.73
C TYR A 84 -16.37 -9.53 7.44
N SER A 85 -15.92 -8.64 6.55
CA SER A 85 -16.66 -7.43 6.18
C SER A 85 -18.02 -7.75 5.57
N TYR A 86 -18.11 -8.78 4.75
CA TYR A 86 -19.35 -9.22 4.14
C TYR A 86 -20.36 -9.70 5.19
N PHE A 87 -19.94 -10.58 6.11
CA PHE A 87 -20.82 -11.10 7.14
C PHE A 87 -21.29 -10.03 8.12
N VAL A 88 -20.37 -9.17 8.57
CA VAL A 88 -20.72 -8.07 9.50
C VAL A 88 -21.60 -7.04 8.80
N GLY A 89 -21.27 -6.67 7.56
CA GLY A 89 -22.07 -5.74 6.78
C GLY A 89 -23.51 -6.23 6.57
N LYS A 90 -23.66 -7.53 6.22
CA LYS A 90 -24.97 -8.15 6.09
C LYS A 90 -25.75 -8.19 7.42
N LYS A 91 -25.07 -8.55 8.52
CA LYS A 91 -25.71 -8.63 9.86
C LYS A 91 -26.14 -7.27 10.38
N ARG A 92 -25.38 -6.21 10.11
CA ARG A 92 -25.68 -4.84 10.56
C ARG A 92 -26.53 -4.05 9.57
N GLY A 93 -26.92 -4.64 8.45
CA GLY A 93 -27.73 -3.98 7.42
C GLY A 93 -27.03 -2.83 6.71
N TYR A 94 -25.70 -2.84 6.68
CA TYR A 94 -24.95 -1.83 5.94
C TYR A 94 -25.22 -1.98 4.45
N MET A 95 -25.83 -0.96 3.86
CA MET A 95 -26.11 -0.94 2.43
C MET A 95 -24.91 -0.39 1.68
N GLY A 96 -24.52 -1.10 0.62
CA GLY A 96 -23.58 -0.59 -0.35
C GLY A 96 -24.18 0.55 -1.19
N ARG A 97 -23.58 0.84 -2.32
CA ARG A 97 -24.13 1.78 -3.31
C ARG A 97 -25.49 1.23 -3.81
N GLU A 98 -26.54 2.06 -3.84
CA GLU A 98 -27.88 1.66 -4.29
C GLU A 98 -27.89 1.15 -5.73
N THR A 99 -27.04 1.72 -6.57
CA THR A 99 -26.86 1.31 -7.97
C THR A 99 -25.49 0.67 -8.18
N ARG A 100 -25.45 -0.45 -8.87
CA ARG A 100 -24.19 -1.06 -9.29
C ARG A 100 -23.45 -0.11 -10.24
N ALA A 101 -22.15 0.02 -10.07
CA ALA A 101 -21.35 0.80 -11.00
C ALA A 101 -21.50 0.20 -12.42
N SER A 102 -21.71 1.05 -13.41
CA SER A 102 -21.74 0.61 -14.80
C SER A 102 -20.37 0.04 -15.19
N PHE A 103 -20.36 -0.99 -16.04
CA PHE A 103 -19.12 -1.55 -16.56
C PHE A 103 -18.20 -0.47 -17.17
N ARG A 104 -18.80 0.52 -17.84
CA ARG A 104 -18.07 1.66 -18.41
C ARG A 104 -17.39 2.53 -17.35
N GLU A 105 -18.06 2.74 -16.20
CA GLU A 105 -17.46 3.47 -15.07
C GLU A 105 -16.27 2.71 -14.46
N VAL A 106 -16.43 1.39 -14.31
CA VAL A 106 -15.35 0.53 -13.79
C VAL A 106 -14.14 0.54 -14.73
N VAL A 107 -14.37 0.36 -16.03
CA VAL A 107 -13.29 0.40 -17.04
C VAL A 107 -12.61 1.78 -17.05
N LYS A 108 -13.39 2.87 -17.04
CA LYS A 108 -12.83 4.23 -17.02
C LYS A 108 -11.97 4.47 -15.78
N SER A 109 -12.44 4.04 -14.62
CA SER A 109 -11.67 4.16 -13.37
C SER A 109 -10.41 3.29 -13.38
N ALA A 110 -10.50 2.07 -13.92
CA ALA A 110 -9.36 1.18 -14.07
C ALA A 110 -8.30 1.76 -15.02
N VAL A 111 -8.71 2.33 -16.14
CA VAL A 111 -7.79 2.98 -17.10
C VAL A 111 -7.11 4.19 -16.45
N ASN A 112 -7.84 5.02 -15.71
CA ASN A 112 -7.27 6.16 -15.00
C ASN A 112 -6.27 5.74 -13.92
N ALA A 113 -6.51 4.59 -13.27
CA ALA A 113 -5.61 4.05 -12.25
C ALA A 113 -4.45 3.21 -12.83
N LEU A 114 -4.49 2.89 -14.13
CA LEU A 114 -3.58 1.93 -14.75
C LEU A 114 -2.12 2.33 -14.57
N LEU A 115 -1.79 3.60 -14.78
CA LEU A 115 -0.43 4.12 -14.64
C LEU A 115 0.08 3.97 -13.19
N ALA A 116 -0.77 4.26 -12.20
CA ALA A 116 -0.41 4.07 -10.79
C ALA A 116 -0.25 2.59 -10.44
N LEU A 117 -1.10 1.72 -11.01
CA LEU A 117 -1.03 0.26 -10.82
C LEU A 117 0.19 -0.37 -11.52
N PHE A 118 0.79 0.31 -12.47
CA PHE A 118 2.02 -0.14 -13.13
C PHE A 118 3.26 -0.03 -12.23
N MET A 119 3.22 0.82 -11.20
CA MET A 119 4.36 0.98 -10.28
C MET A 119 4.75 -0.31 -9.56
N PRO A 120 3.84 -1.05 -8.90
CA PRO A 120 4.17 -2.36 -8.33
C PRO A 120 4.74 -3.35 -9.36
N VAL A 121 4.23 -3.30 -10.59
CA VAL A 121 4.71 -4.18 -11.68
C VAL A 121 6.16 -3.84 -12.06
N ILE A 122 6.53 -2.56 -12.11
CA ILE A 122 7.91 -2.13 -12.38
C ILE A 122 8.84 -2.65 -11.27
N ILE A 123 8.47 -2.46 -10.01
CA ILE A 123 9.30 -2.86 -8.87
C ILE A 123 9.45 -4.39 -8.84
N LEU A 124 8.33 -5.10 -8.80
CA LEU A 124 8.33 -6.57 -8.68
C LEU A 124 8.93 -7.22 -9.92
N GLY A 125 8.52 -6.78 -11.11
CA GLY A 125 9.03 -7.31 -12.38
C GLY A 125 10.54 -7.08 -12.53
N GLY A 126 11.05 -5.92 -12.11
CA GLY A 126 12.47 -5.60 -12.13
C GLY A 126 13.29 -6.50 -11.18
N ILE A 127 12.82 -6.65 -9.93
CA ILE A 127 13.50 -7.46 -8.90
C ILE A 127 13.41 -8.95 -9.25
N MET A 128 12.21 -9.47 -9.56
CA MET A 128 11.99 -10.89 -9.83
C MET A 128 12.65 -11.36 -11.12
N SER A 129 12.83 -10.47 -12.10
CA SER A 129 13.59 -10.79 -13.33
C SER A 129 15.12 -10.78 -13.13
N GLY A 130 15.60 -10.39 -11.95
CA GLY A 130 17.02 -10.26 -11.64
C GLY A 130 17.72 -9.10 -12.38
N LYS A 131 16.95 -8.23 -13.06
CA LYS A 131 17.51 -7.09 -13.81
C LYS A 131 17.85 -5.91 -12.91
N PHE A 132 17.12 -5.76 -11.82
CA PHE A 132 17.31 -4.67 -10.86
C PHE A 132 17.51 -5.24 -9.45
N SER A 133 18.45 -4.66 -8.74
CA SER A 133 18.48 -4.77 -7.28
C SER A 133 17.28 -4.03 -6.68
N PRO A 134 16.89 -4.31 -5.43
CA PRO A 134 15.81 -3.58 -4.76
C PRO A 134 16.00 -2.06 -4.76
N THR A 135 17.25 -1.60 -4.63
CA THR A 135 17.60 -0.16 -4.62
C THR A 135 17.40 0.46 -6.00
N GLU A 136 17.83 -0.21 -7.06
CA GLU A 136 17.63 0.27 -8.44
C GLU A 136 16.16 0.27 -8.82
N ALA A 137 15.41 -0.76 -8.44
CA ALA A 137 13.97 -0.81 -8.64
C ALA A 137 13.25 0.35 -7.93
N ALA A 138 13.68 0.71 -6.72
CA ALA A 138 13.13 1.86 -5.99
C ALA A 138 13.46 3.19 -6.70
N ALA A 139 14.68 3.35 -7.22
CA ALA A 139 15.06 4.53 -7.98
C ALA A 139 14.23 4.69 -9.26
N VAL A 140 14.05 3.61 -10.02
CA VAL A 140 13.21 3.59 -11.24
C VAL A 140 11.75 3.91 -10.89
N ALA A 141 11.21 3.30 -9.83
CA ALA A 141 9.84 3.56 -9.38
C ALA A 141 9.65 5.02 -8.95
N THR A 142 10.63 5.60 -8.26
CA THR A 142 10.59 7.02 -7.86
C THR A 142 10.59 7.93 -9.08
N ALA A 143 11.47 7.70 -10.05
CA ALA A 143 11.52 8.46 -11.29
C ALA A 143 10.20 8.33 -12.08
N TYR A 144 9.65 7.13 -12.16
CA TYR A 144 8.33 6.87 -12.78
C TYR A 144 7.21 7.62 -12.07
N ALA A 145 7.15 7.55 -10.72
CA ALA A 145 6.13 8.25 -9.93
C ALA A 145 6.18 9.76 -10.12
N LEU A 146 7.40 10.34 -10.12
CA LEU A 146 7.58 11.77 -10.39
C LEU A 146 7.13 12.12 -11.80
N ALA A 147 7.49 11.32 -12.80
CA ALA A 147 7.10 11.56 -14.19
C ALA A 147 5.57 11.55 -14.36
N ILE A 148 4.88 10.53 -13.86
CA ILE A 148 3.41 10.48 -13.99
C ILE A 148 2.69 11.52 -13.13
N GLY A 149 3.20 11.81 -11.93
CA GLY A 149 2.63 12.84 -11.04
C GLY A 149 2.74 14.24 -11.60
N LEU A 150 3.87 14.56 -12.25
CA LEU A 150 4.11 15.89 -12.86
C LEU A 150 3.43 16.04 -14.22
N PHE A 151 3.60 15.06 -15.11
CA PHE A 151 3.23 15.21 -16.52
C PHE A 151 1.87 14.62 -16.89
N VAL A 152 1.37 13.65 -16.15
CA VAL A 152 0.11 12.98 -16.47
C VAL A 152 -1.01 13.39 -15.53
N TYR A 153 -0.80 13.26 -14.23
CA TYR A 153 -1.83 13.60 -13.25
C TYR A 153 -1.83 15.08 -12.88
N HIS A 154 -0.72 15.79 -13.07
CA HIS A 154 -0.56 17.20 -12.71
C HIS A 154 -0.91 17.50 -11.24
N GLU A 155 -0.74 16.50 -10.37
CA GLU A 155 -1.05 16.57 -8.93
C GLU A 155 0.17 16.95 -8.10
N LEU A 156 1.38 16.90 -8.68
CA LEU A 156 2.62 17.26 -8.02
C LEU A 156 3.08 18.64 -8.47
N ASP A 157 3.37 19.49 -7.49
CA ASP A 157 4.11 20.73 -7.64
C ASP A 157 5.48 20.63 -6.95
N LEU A 158 6.33 21.63 -7.10
CA LEU A 158 7.65 21.66 -6.48
C LEU A 158 7.59 21.57 -4.95
N LYS A 159 6.54 22.13 -4.35
CA LYS A 159 6.32 22.09 -2.91
C LYS A 159 5.94 20.67 -2.46
N GLY A 160 5.03 20.03 -3.18
CA GLY A 160 4.62 18.63 -2.92
C GLY A 160 5.78 17.65 -3.07
N ILE A 161 6.65 17.86 -4.06
CA ILE A 161 7.88 17.07 -4.21
C ILE A 161 8.80 17.26 -3.01
N TRP A 162 9.03 18.50 -2.56
CA TRP A 162 9.86 18.78 -1.40
C TRP A 162 9.28 18.15 -0.13
N GLU A 163 7.97 18.27 0.10
CA GLU A 163 7.29 17.66 1.23
C GLU A 163 7.40 16.11 1.18
N ALA A 164 7.27 15.50 0.01
CA ALA A 164 7.44 14.07 -0.18
C ALA A 164 8.86 13.61 0.21
N PHE A 165 9.91 14.33 -0.24
CA PHE A 165 11.29 14.03 0.12
C PHE A 165 11.54 14.18 1.64
N VAL A 166 11.05 15.25 2.26
CA VAL A 166 11.18 15.45 3.70
C VAL A 166 10.48 14.35 4.49
N ASN A 167 9.28 13.93 4.06
CA ASN A 167 8.54 12.87 4.71
C ASN A 167 9.22 11.49 4.51
N ALA A 168 9.77 11.23 3.34
CA ALA A 168 10.55 10.04 3.07
C ALA A 168 11.81 9.99 3.96
N ALA A 169 12.55 11.08 4.07
CA ALA A 169 13.73 11.18 4.92
C ALA A 169 13.39 10.93 6.41
N LYS A 170 12.30 11.54 6.92
CA LYS A 170 11.82 11.30 8.29
C LYS A 170 11.47 9.83 8.53
N SER A 171 10.73 9.22 7.61
CA SER A 171 10.33 7.81 7.69
C SER A 171 11.53 6.88 7.65
N THR A 172 12.49 7.15 6.76
CA THR A 172 13.72 6.37 6.64
C THR A 172 14.58 6.47 7.91
N GLY A 173 14.67 7.66 8.52
CA GLY A 173 15.43 7.84 9.78
C GLY A 173 14.84 7.09 10.97
N GLN A 174 13.55 6.79 10.98
CA GLN A 174 12.89 6.06 12.07
C GLN A 174 13.15 4.55 12.02
N ILE A 175 13.38 3.98 10.84
CA ILE A 175 13.53 2.53 10.64
C ILE A 175 14.80 2.00 11.33
N PRO A 176 16.02 2.53 11.09
CA PRO A 176 17.24 2.05 11.74
C PRO A 176 17.18 2.14 13.26
N VAL A 177 16.60 3.22 13.81
CA VAL A 177 16.47 3.40 15.25
C VAL A 177 15.62 2.28 15.87
N SER A 178 14.51 1.91 15.24
CA SER A 178 13.67 0.81 15.74
C SER A 178 14.42 -0.52 15.72
N TYR A 179 15.21 -0.79 14.67
CA TYR A 179 15.97 -2.05 14.57
C TYR A 179 17.17 -2.12 15.53
N THR A 180 17.89 -1.02 15.74
CA THR A 180 18.99 -0.99 16.72
C THR A 180 18.52 -1.23 18.15
N HIS A 181 17.34 -0.74 18.51
CA HIS A 181 16.75 -1.01 19.82
C HIS A 181 16.18 -2.43 19.98
N LEU A 182 15.79 -3.08 18.88
CA LEU A 182 15.30 -4.47 18.90
C LEU A 182 16.43 -5.50 18.86
N THR A 183 17.59 -5.14 18.30
CA THR A 183 18.72 -6.07 18.09
C THR A 183 19.85 -5.89 19.09
N LEU A 184 19.75 -5.00 20.06
CA LEU A 184 20.66 -4.97 21.22
C LEU A 184 20.15 -5.97 22.28
N PRO A 185 20.63 -7.22 22.26
CA PRO A 185 20.63 -8.01 23.48
C PRO A 185 21.65 -7.36 24.39
N THR A 186 21.23 -7.09 25.55
CA THR A 186 22.01 -6.86 26.78
C THR A 186 23.39 -7.48 26.74
#